data_ede61db77dffc4a09dc9947a79a3d9ef
#
_entry.id   ede61db77dffc4a09dc9947a79a3d9ef
#
_cell.length_a   1.000
_cell.length_b   1.000
_cell.length_c   1.000
_cell.angle_alpha   90.00
_cell.angle_beta   90.00
_cell.angle_gamma   90.00
#
_symmetry.space_group_name_H-M   'P 1'
#
loop_
_entity.id
_entity.type
_entity.pdbx_description
1 polymer ?
#
loop_
_entity_poly.entity_id
_entity_poly.type
_entity_poly.pdbx_seq_one_letter_code
_entity_poly.pdbx_strand_id
1 'polypeptide(L)'
;MSCRSEYFNERFNAIFKGKQDDFIFTYEIRQYHFTNRINKRLFESYKKEFNFNGEIINDVFSDLINSLLLMRIFFEVYRDSTEKVVSLSKYKIYEKYIKQLKNSTNNPELLINKLITKMLQKNKFSEISIGELEISESEFSTFKKIADILISRTIKKYENTLPETEEEVFYFVFDELRDYCISKLVIKECLDNGDNKFRSLYNLIEKLAEQNASPLEGVLTFSYKHFKETEDINNCIELLVRLNTECTYGRYDTELKINKEKYYNFNNLGLNLIFEDNEKLLDCEMVFIKLTIEDNRNSYILIFLANFLFICEMTKRIYSIEILNQILLGIEDYNLLQKKAQPYVDIAYQKALLKNLKEMSESQKANWFKYIAILVLSQEKETLLLFENESKQHPEIIRNIIKECKCSKIKENAEKFLQTIMRDIT
;
A
#
# COMPACT_ATOMS: atom_id res chain seq x y z
N MET A 1 -26.01 10.86 -12.77
CA MET A 1 -25.08 9.96 -13.50
C MET A 1 -23.94 9.67 -12.53
N SER A 2 -23.63 8.40 -12.26
CA SER A 2 -22.45 8.02 -11.48
C SER A 2 -21.39 7.49 -12.44
N CYS A 3 -20.15 7.94 -12.28
CA CYS A 3 -19.02 7.43 -13.03
C CYS A 3 -17.78 7.43 -12.13
N ARG A 4 -16.75 6.67 -12.51
CA ARG A 4 -15.50 6.68 -11.79
C ARG A 4 -14.78 8.00 -11.96
N SER A 5 -14.01 8.42 -10.95
CA SER A 5 -13.24 9.68 -10.98
C SER A 5 -12.28 9.74 -12.16
N GLU A 6 -11.60 8.63 -12.49
CA GLU A 6 -10.69 8.54 -13.63
C GLU A 6 -11.43 8.73 -14.95
N TYR A 7 -12.54 8.03 -15.13
CA TYR A 7 -13.38 8.19 -16.30
C TYR A 7 -13.95 9.59 -16.44
N PHE A 8 -14.35 10.21 -15.32
CA PHE A 8 -14.78 11.60 -15.30
C PHE A 8 -13.65 12.51 -15.75
N ASN A 9 -12.46 12.32 -15.20
CA ASN A 9 -11.28 13.13 -15.52
C ASN A 9 -10.86 12.99 -16.98
N GLU A 10 -10.84 11.77 -17.52
CA GLU A 10 -10.45 11.53 -18.91
C GLU A 10 -11.45 12.09 -19.94
N ARG A 11 -12.74 11.97 -19.65
CA ARG A 11 -13.80 12.23 -20.65
C ARG A 11 -14.59 13.50 -20.43
N PHE A 12 -14.84 13.86 -19.19
CA PHE A 12 -15.76 14.93 -18.88
C PHE A 12 -15.07 16.20 -18.39
N ASN A 13 -13.91 16.06 -17.76
CA ASN A 13 -13.21 17.22 -17.20
C ASN A 13 -12.86 18.25 -18.28
N ALA A 14 -12.45 17.80 -19.48
CA ALA A 14 -12.17 18.69 -20.61
C ALA A 14 -13.43 19.38 -21.15
N ILE A 15 -14.59 18.67 -21.15
CA ILE A 15 -15.87 19.19 -21.64
C ILE A 15 -16.47 20.20 -20.66
N PHE A 16 -16.31 19.95 -19.37
CA PHE A 16 -16.90 20.75 -18.30
C PHE A 16 -15.96 21.81 -17.72
N LYS A 17 -14.68 21.82 -18.13
CA LYS A 17 -13.73 22.83 -17.71
C LYS A 17 -14.19 24.23 -18.15
N GLY A 18 -14.69 25.02 -17.21
CA GLY A 18 -15.25 26.34 -17.44
C GLY A 18 -16.78 26.42 -17.56
N LYS A 19 -17.50 25.29 -17.42
CA LYS A 19 -18.98 25.23 -17.40
C LYS A 19 -19.53 24.68 -16.08
N GLN A 20 -18.68 24.56 -15.08
CA GLN A 20 -19.04 23.92 -13.80
C GLN A 20 -20.04 24.73 -12.95
N ASP A 21 -20.21 26.03 -13.24
CA ASP A 21 -20.88 26.92 -12.29
C ASP A 21 -22.42 26.93 -12.36
N ASP A 22 -23.04 26.43 -13.44
CA ASP A 22 -24.47 26.65 -13.57
C ASP A 22 -25.37 25.42 -13.39
N PHE A 23 -24.95 24.18 -13.72
CA PHE A 23 -25.89 23.03 -13.74
C PHE A 23 -25.31 21.65 -13.40
N ILE A 24 -24.01 21.50 -13.06
CA ILE A 24 -23.42 20.18 -12.84
C ILE A 24 -22.74 20.13 -11.47
N PHE A 25 -23.39 19.44 -10.53
CA PHE A 25 -22.80 19.11 -9.24
C PHE A 25 -22.11 17.76 -9.35
N THR A 26 -20.76 17.74 -9.22
CA THR A 26 -20.00 16.51 -9.07
C THR A 26 -19.93 16.17 -7.60
N TYR A 27 -20.49 15.02 -7.22
CA TYR A 27 -20.36 14.46 -5.88
C TYR A 27 -19.56 13.16 -5.97
N GLU A 28 -18.38 13.17 -5.40
CA GLU A 28 -17.55 11.98 -5.34
C GLU A 28 -18.01 11.09 -4.18
N ILE A 29 -18.55 9.90 -4.52
CA ILE A 29 -18.90 8.89 -3.52
C ILE A 29 -17.61 8.17 -3.14
N ARG A 30 -17.08 8.50 -1.96
CA ARG A 30 -15.91 7.84 -1.40
C ARG A 30 -16.32 6.80 -0.37
N GLN A 31 -15.43 5.88 -0.09
CA GLN A 31 -15.67 4.81 0.88
C GLN A 31 -16.07 5.32 2.27
N TYR A 32 -15.60 6.47 2.71
CA TYR A 32 -15.99 7.06 4.00
C TYR A 32 -17.47 7.51 4.08
N HIS A 33 -18.18 7.61 2.96
CA HIS A 33 -19.61 7.84 2.95
C HIS A 33 -20.41 6.60 3.38
N PHE A 34 -19.80 5.43 3.31
CA PHE A 34 -20.38 4.20 3.83
C PHE A 34 -19.99 4.07 5.31
N THR A 35 -20.92 4.36 6.19
CA THR A 35 -20.69 4.21 7.62
C THR A 35 -20.39 2.75 7.97
N ASN A 36 -19.64 2.50 9.04
CA ASN A 36 -19.38 1.14 9.54
C ASN A 36 -20.66 0.33 9.75
N ARG A 37 -21.77 0.99 10.05
CA ARG A 37 -23.09 0.35 10.21
C ARG A 37 -23.62 -0.18 8.87
N ILE A 38 -23.45 0.57 7.77
CA ILE A 38 -23.86 0.15 6.42
C ILE A 38 -22.98 -1.01 5.96
N ASN A 39 -21.67 -0.90 6.12
CA ASN A 39 -20.73 -1.94 5.72
C ASN A 39 -20.97 -3.25 6.47
N LYS A 40 -21.23 -3.20 7.79
CA LYS A 40 -21.62 -4.38 8.58
C LYS A 40 -22.93 -5.02 8.09
N ARG A 41 -23.92 -4.22 7.71
CA ARG A 41 -25.17 -4.76 7.15
C ARG A 41 -24.94 -5.42 5.78
N LEU A 42 -24.11 -4.84 4.92
CA LEU A 42 -23.73 -5.45 3.65
C LEU A 42 -22.98 -6.75 3.87
N PHE A 43 -22.04 -6.79 4.82
CA PHE A 43 -21.33 -7.99 5.19
C PHE A 43 -22.28 -9.13 5.59
N GLU A 44 -23.24 -8.87 6.48
CA GLU A 44 -24.23 -9.87 6.89
C GLU A 44 -25.14 -10.30 5.71
N SER A 45 -25.47 -9.37 4.82
CA SER A 45 -26.26 -9.68 3.62
C SER A 45 -25.50 -10.61 2.67
N TYR A 46 -24.22 -10.31 2.39
CA TYR A 46 -23.36 -11.17 1.57
C TYR A 46 -23.12 -12.53 2.22
N LYS A 47 -22.84 -12.56 3.54
CA LYS A 47 -22.70 -13.81 4.29
C LYS A 47 -23.89 -14.73 4.09
N LYS A 48 -25.10 -14.17 4.15
CA LYS A 48 -26.35 -14.92 3.93
C LYS A 48 -26.55 -15.31 2.47
N GLU A 49 -26.34 -14.37 1.53
CA GLU A 49 -26.55 -14.56 0.09
C GLU A 49 -25.64 -15.66 -0.47
N PHE A 50 -24.39 -15.68 -0.02
CA PHE A 50 -23.38 -16.65 -0.46
C PHE A 50 -23.31 -17.89 0.44
N ASN A 51 -24.24 -18.04 1.40
CA ASN A 51 -24.32 -19.17 2.32
C ASN A 51 -22.96 -19.49 3.01
N PHE A 52 -22.23 -18.43 3.42
CA PHE A 52 -20.96 -18.60 4.12
C PHE A 52 -21.22 -18.89 5.58
N ASN A 53 -20.82 -20.08 6.05
CA ASN A 53 -21.01 -20.56 7.42
C ASN A 53 -19.69 -20.68 8.21
N GLY A 54 -18.59 -20.21 7.63
CA GLY A 54 -17.29 -20.18 8.26
C GLY A 54 -17.14 -19.09 9.32
N GLU A 55 -16.02 -19.16 10.04
CA GLU A 55 -15.60 -18.15 11.01
C GLU A 55 -14.62 -17.17 10.37
N ILE A 56 -14.76 -15.89 10.66
CA ILE A 56 -13.85 -14.82 10.19
C ILE A 56 -13.29 -14.13 11.43
N ILE A 57 -11.97 -14.05 11.55
CA ILE A 57 -11.32 -13.31 12.64
C ILE A 57 -11.49 -11.78 12.47
N ASN A 58 -11.35 -11.04 13.58
CA ASN A 58 -11.61 -9.58 13.60
C ASN A 58 -10.80 -8.78 12.60
N ASP A 59 -9.54 -9.17 12.35
CA ASP A 59 -8.66 -8.43 11.42
C ASP A 59 -9.14 -8.60 9.98
N VAL A 60 -9.44 -9.83 9.57
CA VAL A 60 -10.03 -10.14 8.25
C VAL A 60 -11.38 -9.46 8.10
N PHE A 61 -12.21 -9.44 9.15
CA PHE A 61 -13.48 -8.73 9.14
C PHE A 61 -13.27 -7.22 8.90
N SER A 62 -12.30 -6.62 9.58
CA SER A 62 -11.95 -5.21 9.42
C SER A 62 -11.53 -4.88 7.98
N ASP A 63 -10.69 -5.72 7.37
CA ASP A 63 -10.25 -5.53 5.99
C ASP A 63 -11.42 -5.65 5.00
N LEU A 64 -12.31 -6.61 5.21
CA LEU A 64 -13.49 -6.80 4.36
C LEU A 64 -14.46 -5.62 4.43
N ILE A 65 -14.77 -5.11 5.61
CA ILE A 65 -15.69 -3.97 5.75
C ILE A 65 -15.14 -2.67 5.19
N ASN A 66 -13.81 -2.57 5.04
CA ASN A 66 -13.14 -1.41 4.47
C ASN A 66 -13.03 -1.45 2.94
N SER A 67 -13.31 -2.60 2.29
CA SER A 67 -13.29 -2.73 0.83
C SER A 67 -14.50 -3.52 0.33
N LEU A 68 -15.49 -2.80 -0.20
CA LEU A 68 -16.73 -3.42 -0.71
C LEU A 68 -16.46 -4.41 -1.85
N LEU A 69 -15.49 -4.13 -2.71
CA LEU A 69 -15.08 -5.05 -3.76
C LEU A 69 -14.50 -6.33 -3.17
N LEU A 70 -13.51 -6.18 -2.27
CA LEU A 70 -12.86 -7.32 -1.64
C LEU A 70 -13.88 -8.18 -0.87
N MET A 71 -14.81 -7.53 -0.17
CA MET A 71 -15.92 -8.20 0.53
C MET A 71 -16.76 -9.04 -0.44
N ARG A 72 -17.17 -8.47 -1.58
CA ARG A 72 -17.97 -9.20 -2.57
C ARG A 72 -17.20 -10.39 -3.12
N ILE A 73 -15.99 -10.18 -3.62
CA ILE A 73 -15.15 -11.25 -4.20
C ILE A 73 -14.86 -12.33 -3.15
N PHE A 74 -14.60 -11.93 -1.90
CA PHE A 74 -14.40 -12.87 -0.80
C PHE A 74 -15.58 -13.82 -0.66
N PHE A 75 -16.80 -13.31 -0.54
CA PHE A 75 -17.98 -14.16 -0.39
C PHE A 75 -18.30 -14.98 -1.64
N GLU A 76 -17.98 -14.49 -2.82
CA GLU A 76 -18.08 -15.30 -4.05
C GLU A 76 -17.11 -16.49 -4.03
N VAL A 77 -15.85 -16.23 -3.63
CA VAL A 77 -14.78 -17.26 -3.53
C VAL A 77 -15.06 -18.30 -2.45
N TYR A 78 -15.62 -17.86 -1.33
CA TYR A 78 -15.93 -18.72 -0.18
C TYR A 78 -17.43 -19.08 -0.09
N ARG A 79 -18.12 -19.09 -1.23
CA ARG A 79 -19.52 -19.54 -1.29
C ARG A 79 -19.65 -20.94 -0.74
N ASP A 80 -20.68 -21.17 0.08
CA ASP A 80 -21.00 -22.44 0.75
C ASP A 80 -19.84 -22.98 1.63
N SER A 81 -18.87 -22.15 1.98
CA SER A 81 -17.72 -22.56 2.80
C SER A 81 -18.04 -22.52 4.30
N THR A 82 -17.45 -23.49 5.01
CA THR A 82 -17.44 -23.56 6.48
C THR A 82 -16.06 -23.31 7.05
N GLU A 83 -15.08 -22.93 6.22
CA GLU A 83 -13.70 -22.71 6.63
C GLU A 83 -13.56 -21.55 7.61
N LYS A 84 -12.61 -21.69 8.54
CA LYS A 84 -12.15 -20.57 9.36
C LYS A 84 -11.09 -19.79 8.61
N VAL A 85 -11.37 -18.49 8.36
CA VAL A 85 -10.44 -17.59 7.67
C VAL A 85 -9.67 -16.78 8.70
N VAL A 86 -8.37 -17.04 8.77
CA VAL A 86 -7.45 -16.44 9.75
C VAL A 86 -6.54 -15.37 9.16
N SER A 87 -6.44 -15.30 7.84
CA SER A 87 -5.68 -14.26 7.12
C SER A 87 -6.32 -13.96 5.78
N LEU A 88 -6.12 -12.74 5.29
CA LEU A 88 -6.66 -12.27 4.03
C LEU A 88 -5.53 -11.76 3.15
N SER A 89 -5.19 -12.50 2.09
CA SER A 89 -4.33 -12.03 1.01
C SER A 89 -5.18 -11.68 -0.20
N LYS A 90 -5.21 -10.41 -0.60
CA LYS A 90 -5.91 -9.96 -1.81
C LYS A 90 -5.44 -10.72 -3.05
N TYR A 91 -4.14 -10.97 -3.15
CA TYR A 91 -3.54 -11.75 -4.24
C TYR A 91 -4.17 -13.14 -4.33
N LYS A 92 -4.20 -13.89 -3.21
CA LYS A 92 -4.79 -15.25 -3.17
C LYS A 92 -6.28 -15.25 -3.47
N ILE A 93 -7.00 -14.24 -3.00
CA ILE A 93 -8.45 -14.12 -3.28
C ILE A 93 -8.69 -13.87 -4.76
N TYR A 94 -7.99 -12.93 -5.38
CA TYR A 94 -8.13 -12.68 -6.81
C TYR A 94 -7.69 -13.88 -7.66
N GLU A 95 -6.64 -14.59 -7.22
CA GLU A 95 -6.23 -15.82 -7.88
C GLU A 95 -7.33 -16.89 -7.85
N LYS A 96 -7.91 -17.15 -6.67
CA LYS A 96 -9.03 -18.09 -6.52
C LYS A 96 -10.22 -17.65 -7.35
N TYR A 97 -10.55 -16.38 -7.34
CA TYR A 97 -11.66 -15.80 -8.09
C TYR A 97 -11.51 -16.03 -9.61
N ILE A 98 -10.37 -15.69 -10.17
CA ILE A 98 -10.09 -15.92 -11.59
C ILE A 98 -10.09 -17.43 -11.94
N LYS A 99 -9.55 -18.29 -11.05
CA LYS A 99 -9.61 -19.75 -11.22
C LYS A 99 -11.05 -20.29 -11.25
N GLN A 100 -11.92 -19.78 -10.39
CA GLN A 100 -13.35 -20.19 -10.39
C GLN A 100 -14.06 -19.79 -11.68
N LEU A 101 -13.75 -18.62 -12.24
CA LEU A 101 -14.28 -18.19 -13.51
C LEU A 101 -13.88 -19.11 -14.66
N LYS A 102 -12.65 -19.66 -14.65
CA LYS A 102 -12.19 -20.66 -15.64
C LYS A 102 -13.09 -21.88 -15.70
N ASN A 103 -13.61 -22.31 -14.56
CA ASN A 103 -14.42 -23.51 -14.47
C ASN A 103 -15.87 -23.27 -14.92
N SER A 104 -16.29 -22.03 -15.10
CA SER A 104 -17.69 -21.71 -15.35
C SER A 104 -18.08 -21.59 -16.82
N THR A 105 -17.17 -21.28 -17.77
CA THR A 105 -17.49 -21.15 -19.21
C THR A 105 -16.23 -20.98 -20.08
N ASN A 106 -16.30 -21.39 -21.35
CA ASN A 106 -15.47 -21.10 -22.54
C ASN A 106 -14.21 -20.19 -22.38
N ASN A 107 -13.32 -20.52 -21.43
CA ASN A 107 -12.02 -19.89 -21.21
C ASN A 107 -12.03 -18.34 -21.09
N PRO A 108 -12.71 -17.78 -20.04
CA PRO A 108 -12.77 -16.33 -19.84
C PRO A 108 -11.39 -15.70 -19.60
N GLU A 109 -10.40 -16.46 -19.11
CA GLU A 109 -9.03 -15.96 -18.95
C GLU A 109 -8.39 -15.55 -20.27
N LEU A 110 -8.64 -16.29 -21.35
CA LEU A 110 -8.12 -15.94 -22.68
C LEU A 110 -8.62 -14.56 -23.11
N LEU A 111 -9.90 -14.29 -22.89
CA LEU A 111 -10.52 -13.01 -23.23
C LEU A 111 -10.01 -11.86 -22.36
N ILE A 112 -9.84 -12.09 -21.06
CA ILE A 112 -9.25 -11.13 -20.14
C ILE A 112 -7.81 -10.80 -20.58
N ASN A 113 -7.02 -11.83 -20.90
CA ASN A 113 -5.65 -11.64 -21.37
C ASN A 113 -5.60 -10.88 -22.70
N LYS A 114 -6.52 -11.15 -23.64
CA LYS A 114 -6.64 -10.42 -24.91
C LYS A 114 -6.94 -8.93 -24.68
N LEU A 115 -7.87 -8.62 -23.77
CA LEU A 115 -8.18 -7.24 -23.38
C LEU A 115 -6.96 -6.54 -22.78
N ILE A 116 -6.27 -7.18 -21.82
CA ILE A 116 -5.08 -6.64 -21.17
C ILE A 116 -3.96 -6.41 -22.19
N THR A 117 -3.70 -7.39 -23.07
CA THR A 117 -2.69 -7.25 -24.11
C THR A 117 -2.96 -6.02 -24.99
N LYS A 118 -4.21 -5.79 -25.37
CA LYS A 118 -4.59 -4.59 -26.13
C LYS A 118 -4.43 -3.31 -25.30
N MET A 119 -4.79 -3.32 -24.00
CA MET A 119 -4.56 -2.20 -23.08
C MET A 119 -3.08 -1.82 -23.02
N LEU A 120 -2.20 -2.82 -22.88
CA LEU A 120 -0.74 -2.62 -22.83
C LEU A 120 -0.19 -2.10 -24.18
N GLN A 121 -0.64 -2.68 -25.31
CA GLN A 121 -0.21 -2.24 -26.65
C GLN A 121 -0.61 -0.79 -26.95
N LYS A 122 -1.84 -0.41 -26.59
CA LYS A 122 -2.38 0.94 -26.83
C LYS A 122 -2.02 1.92 -25.72
N ASN A 123 -1.45 1.44 -24.63
CA ASN A 123 -1.23 2.24 -23.42
C ASN A 123 -2.51 2.94 -22.93
N LYS A 124 -3.63 2.24 -22.99
CA LYS A 124 -4.95 2.73 -22.62
C LYS A 124 -5.59 1.77 -21.63
N PHE A 125 -5.73 2.18 -20.38
CA PHE A 125 -6.10 1.30 -19.28
C PHE A 125 -7.55 1.47 -18.80
N SER A 126 -8.25 2.51 -19.26
CA SER A 126 -9.65 2.75 -18.88
C SER A 126 -10.62 1.86 -19.62
N GLU A 127 -10.44 1.71 -20.94
CA GLU A 127 -11.35 0.98 -21.83
C GLU A 127 -10.70 0.67 -23.18
N ILE A 128 -11.18 -0.37 -23.84
CA ILE A 128 -10.77 -0.75 -25.21
C ILE A 128 -12.03 -0.95 -26.06
N SER A 129 -12.03 -0.46 -27.30
CA SER A 129 -13.14 -0.67 -28.20
C SER A 129 -13.20 -2.11 -28.71
N ILE A 130 -14.41 -2.59 -29.01
CA ILE A 130 -14.64 -3.94 -29.55
C ILE A 130 -13.92 -4.12 -30.88
N GLY A 131 -13.94 -3.09 -31.74
CA GLY A 131 -13.23 -3.12 -33.00
C GLY A 131 -11.70 -3.30 -32.85
N GLU A 132 -11.12 -2.76 -31.76
CA GLU A 132 -9.70 -2.92 -31.44
C GLU A 132 -9.35 -4.30 -30.88
N LEU A 133 -10.32 -4.99 -30.26
CA LEU A 133 -10.10 -6.32 -29.67
C LEU A 133 -10.07 -7.44 -30.70
N GLU A 134 -10.59 -7.21 -31.91
CA GLU A 134 -10.63 -8.24 -32.97
C GLU A 134 -11.22 -9.56 -32.45
N ILE A 135 -12.36 -9.49 -31.77
CA ILE A 135 -13.03 -10.65 -31.18
C ILE A 135 -14.17 -11.15 -32.07
N SER A 136 -14.39 -12.46 -32.06
CA SER A 136 -15.52 -13.10 -32.73
C SER A 136 -16.84 -12.85 -31.98
N GLU A 137 -17.98 -13.07 -32.64
CA GLU A 137 -19.29 -12.98 -31.98
C GLU A 137 -19.43 -13.95 -30.80
N SER A 138 -18.83 -15.14 -30.90
CA SER A 138 -18.84 -16.13 -29.82
C SER A 138 -18.01 -15.65 -28.61
N GLU A 139 -16.85 -15.05 -28.82
CA GLU A 139 -16.02 -14.42 -27.79
C GLU A 139 -16.77 -13.24 -27.16
N PHE A 140 -17.42 -12.40 -27.96
CA PHE A 140 -18.25 -11.30 -27.49
C PHE A 140 -19.39 -11.78 -26.58
N SER A 141 -20.09 -12.86 -26.97
CA SER A 141 -21.10 -13.47 -26.10
C SER A 141 -20.52 -13.97 -24.78
N THR A 142 -19.27 -14.44 -24.77
CA THR A 142 -18.59 -14.87 -23.55
C THR A 142 -18.21 -13.68 -22.66
N PHE A 143 -17.76 -12.56 -23.23
CA PHE A 143 -17.54 -11.32 -22.48
C PHE A 143 -18.79 -10.86 -21.73
N LYS A 144 -19.95 -10.92 -22.36
CA LYS A 144 -21.22 -10.55 -21.72
C LYS A 144 -21.57 -11.43 -20.50
N LYS A 145 -21.07 -12.67 -20.46
CA LYS A 145 -21.29 -13.59 -19.33
C LYS A 145 -20.38 -13.32 -18.14
N ILE A 146 -19.28 -12.61 -18.32
CA ILE A 146 -18.38 -12.18 -17.24
C ILE A 146 -18.63 -10.70 -16.86
N ALA A 147 -19.87 -10.28 -16.93
CA ALA A 147 -20.28 -8.90 -16.62
C ALA A 147 -19.95 -8.43 -15.20
N ASP A 148 -19.65 -9.36 -14.28
CA ASP A 148 -19.23 -9.02 -12.93
C ASP A 148 -17.80 -8.49 -12.87
N ILE A 149 -16.98 -8.81 -13.87
CA ILE A 149 -15.58 -8.36 -14.01
C ILE A 149 -15.47 -7.31 -15.09
N LEU A 150 -16.10 -7.55 -16.22
CA LEU A 150 -16.04 -6.74 -17.41
C LEU A 150 -17.42 -6.25 -17.78
N ILE A 151 -17.50 -4.98 -18.09
CA ILE A 151 -18.73 -4.37 -18.60
C ILE A 151 -18.46 -3.85 -20.02
N SER A 152 -19.37 -4.13 -20.93
CA SER A 152 -19.44 -3.40 -22.20
C SER A 152 -20.42 -2.23 -22.08
N ARG A 153 -20.09 -1.13 -22.75
CA ARG A 153 -20.99 0.00 -22.90
C ARG A 153 -20.84 0.63 -24.27
N THR A 154 -21.92 1.21 -24.75
CA THR A 154 -21.89 1.99 -25.97
C THR A 154 -21.49 3.41 -25.65
N ILE A 155 -20.48 3.94 -26.36
CA ILE A 155 -20.06 5.32 -26.27
C ILE A 155 -20.42 6.00 -27.58
N LYS A 156 -20.96 7.23 -27.45
CA LYS A 156 -21.15 8.10 -28.62
C LYS A 156 -19.90 8.96 -28.78
N LYS A 157 -19.20 8.82 -29.88
CA LYS A 157 -18.13 9.75 -30.27
C LYS A 157 -18.75 10.91 -31.02
N TYR A 158 -18.39 12.12 -30.60
CA TYR A 158 -18.78 13.35 -31.27
C TYR A 158 -17.55 13.91 -31.98
N GLU A 159 -17.57 13.90 -33.31
CA GLU A 159 -16.62 14.65 -34.11
C GLU A 159 -17.34 15.87 -34.64
N ASN A 160 -16.77 17.08 -34.37
CA ASN A 160 -17.27 18.36 -34.90
C ASN A 160 -18.78 18.67 -34.68
N THR A 161 -19.30 18.34 -33.48
CA THR A 161 -20.68 18.62 -33.06
C THR A 161 -21.79 17.70 -33.61
N LEU A 162 -21.48 16.73 -34.42
CA LEU A 162 -22.44 15.73 -34.88
C LEU A 162 -22.21 14.39 -34.20
N PRO A 163 -23.26 13.63 -33.76
CA PRO A 163 -23.12 12.30 -33.22
C PRO A 163 -22.81 11.35 -34.39
N GLU A 164 -21.56 11.00 -34.60
CA GLU A 164 -21.18 10.29 -35.83
C GLU A 164 -20.98 8.80 -35.67
N THR A 165 -20.58 8.30 -34.50
CA THR A 165 -20.40 6.88 -34.34
C THR A 165 -20.73 6.40 -32.92
N GLU A 166 -21.49 5.33 -32.83
CA GLU A 166 -21.61 4.57 -31.60
C GLU A 166 -20.52 3.51 -31.59
N GLU A 167 -19.69 3.51 -30.55
CA GLU A 167 -18.66 2.53 -30.34
C GLU A 167 -18.90 1.77 -29.06
N GLU A 168 -18.92 0.46 -29.12
CA GLU A 168 -18.99 -0.37 -27.95
C GLU A 168 -17.59 -0.62 -27.38
N VAL A 169 -17.41 -0.38 -26.08
CA VAL A 169 -16.12 -0.52 -25.39
C VAL A 169 -16.23 -1.48 -24.24
N PHE A 170 -15.14 -2.18 -23.96
CA PHE A 170 -14.96 -2.98 -22.76
C PHE A 170 -14.05 -2.30 -21.74
N TYR A 171 -14.37 -2.44 -20.47
CA TYR A 171 -13.58 -1.98 -19.36
C TYR A 171 -13.73 -2.90 -18.14
N PHE A 172 -12.73 -2.89 -17.27
CA PHE A 172 -12.83 -3.57 -15.99
C PHE A 172 -13.76 -2.81 -15.04
N VAL A 173 -14.63 -3.53 -14.34
CA VAL A 173 -15.47 -2.95 -13.28
C VAL A 173 -14.60 -2.38 -12.16
N PHE A 174 -13.47 -3.03 -11.90
CA PHE A 174 -12.57 -2.71 -10.81
C PHE A 174 -11.12 -2.60 -11.29
N ASP A 175 -10.53 -1.45 -11.07
CA ASP A 175 -9.16 -1.18 -11.47
C ASP A 175 -8.14 -2.09 -10.77
N GLU A 176 -8.35 -2.36 -9.49
CA GLU A 176 -7.49 -3.27 -8.72
C GLU A 176 -7.46 -4.69 -9.30
N LEU A 177 -8.60 -5.18 -9.81
CA LEU A 177 -8.65 -6.48 -10.48
C LEU A 177 -7.96 -6.45 -11.87
N ARG A 178 -8.09 -5.34 -12.61
CA ARG A 178 -7.34 -5.09 -13.86
C ARG A 178 -5.84 -5.17 -13.59
N ASP A 179 -5.36 -4.47 -12.57
CA ASP A 179 -3.95 -4.36 -12.22
C ASP A 179 -3.37 -5.71 -11.79
N TYR A 180 -4.15 -6.49 -11.01
CA TYR A 180 -3.83 -7.88 -10.71
C TYR A 180 -3.67 -8.72 -11.98
N CYS A 181 -4.62 -8.62 -12.91
CA CYS A 181 -4.58 -9.38 -14.15
C CYS A 181 -3.42 -8.96 -15.06
N ILE A 182 -3.07 -7.66 -15.10
CA ILE A 182 -1.88 -7.15 -15.81
C ILE A 182 -0.62 -7.78 -15.23
N SER A 183 -0.43 -7.67 -13.92
CA SER A 183 0.73 -8.24 -13.22
C SER A 183 0.87 -9.74 -13.51
N LYS A 184 -0.21 -10.50 -13.36
CA LYS A 184 -0.23 -11.93 -13.58
C LYS A 184 0.11 -12.32 -15.03
N LEU A 185 -0.44 -11.61 -16.03
CA LEU A 185 -0.16 -11.88 -17.43
C LEU A 185 1.32 -11.67 -17.74
N VAL A 186 1.88 -10.53 -17.35
CA VAL A 186 3.27 -10.19 -17.67
C VAL A 186 4.25 -11.11 -16.94
N ILE A 187 4.00 -11.45 -15.68
CA ILE A 187 4.82 -12.43 -14.95
C ILE A 187 4.77 -13.79 -15.64
N LYS A 188 3.59 -14.25 -16.04
CA LYS A 188 3.44 -15.51 -16.77
C LYS A 188 4.21 -15.49 -18.11
N GLU A 189 4.11 -14.41 -18.88
CA GLU A 189 4.85 -14.26 -20.14
C GLU A 189 6.37 -14.29 -19.91
N CYS A 190 6.87 -13.67 -18.84
CA CYS A 190 8.29 -13.78 -18.48
C CYS A 190 8.69 -15.24 -18.22
N LEU A 191 7.92 -15.96 -17.40
CA LEU A 191 8.20 -17.35 -17.06
C LEU A 191 8.11 -18.28 -18.30
N ASP A 192 7.09 -18.13 -19.12
CA ASP A 192 6.89 -18.94 -20.34
C ASP A 192 8.04 -18.72 -21.35
N ASN A 193 8.64 -17.53 -21.38
CA ASN A 193 9.77 -17.18 -22.23
C ASN A 193 11.14 -17.46 -21.59
N GLY A 194 11.19 -18.03 -20.39
CA GLY A 194 12.43 -18.31 -19.65
C GLY A 194 13.17 -17.04 -19.18
N ASP A 195 12.47 -15.90 -19.08
CA ASP A 195 13.02 -14.64 -18.57
C ASP A 195 13.00 -14.62 -17.04
N ASN A 196 13.94 -15.32 -16.43
CA ASN A 196 14.09 -15.39 -14.97
C ASN A 196 14.47 -14.05 -14.32
N LYS A 197 14.77 -13.03 -15.12
CA LYS A 197 15.06 -11.66 -14.65
C LYS A 197 13.88 -10.73 -14.76
N PHE A 198 12.74 -11.23 -15.21
CA PHE A 198 11.49 -10.48 -15.34
C PHE A 198 11.65 -9.12 -16.04
N ARG A 199 12.50 -9.04 -17.07
CA ARG A 199 12.83 -7.79 -17.78
C ARG A 199 11.58 -7.11 -18.35
N SER A 200 10.67 -7.90 -18.92
CA SER A 200 9.41 -7.37 -19.47
C SER A 200 8.54 -6.73 -18.40
N LEU A 201 8.50 -7.30 -17.19
CA LEU A 201 7.79 -6.71 -16.05
C LEU A 201 8.42 -5.38 -15.63
N TYR A 202 9.74 -5.35 -15.47
CA TYR A 202 10.43 -4.14 -15.05
C TYR A 202 10.36 -3.02 -16.09
N ASN A 203 10.46 -3.36 -17.39
CA ASN A 203 10.25 -2.39 -18.48
C ASN A 203 8.81 -1.83 -18.48
N LEU A 204 7.82 -2.66 -18.16
CA LEU A 204 6.44 -2.21 -18.00
C LEU A 204 6.32 -1.24 -16.83
N ILE A 205 6.89 -1.57 -15.66
CA ILE A 205 6.86 -0.73 -14.46
C ILE A 205 7.50 0.64 -14.77
N GLU A 206 8.67 0.67 -15.41
CA GLU A 206 9.35 1.90 -15.82
C GLU A 206 8.47 2.74 -16.76
N LYS A 207 7.88 2.12 -17.78
CA LYS A 207 6.97 2.80 -18.72
C LYS A 207 5.74 3.38 -18.01
N LEU A 208 5.12 2.61 -17.11
CA LEU A 208 3.97 3.08 -16.32
C LEU A 208 4.35 4.25 -15.41
N ALA A 209 5.54 4.21 -14.81
CA ALA A 209 6.07 5.26 -13.96
C ALA A 209 6.35 6.55 -14.75
N GLU A 210 6.96 6.46 -15.93
CA GLU A 210 7.21 7.61 -16.81
C GLU A 210 5.93 8.33 -17.19
N GLN A 211 4.87 7.59 -17.43
CA GLN A 211 3.57 8.11 -17.87
C GLN A 211 2.64 8.47 -16.73
N ASN A 212 3.00 8.16 -15.48
CA ASN A 212 2.12 8.26 -14.33
C ASN A 212 0.79 7.52 -14.56
N ALA A 213 0.88 6.34 -15.14
CA ALA A 213 -0.30 5.57 -15.54
C ALA A 213 -1.00 4.94 -14.33
N SER A 214 -2.32 4.92 -14.37
CA SER A 214 -3.18 4.43 -13.29
C SER A 214 -2.84 3.01 -12.78
N PRO A 215 -2.41 2.02 -13.62
CA PRO A 215 -2.11 0.68 -13.14
C PRO A 215 -0.81 0.53 -12.35
N LEU A 216 0.05 1.54 -12.30
CA LEU A 216 1.40 1.42 -11.74
C LEU A 216 1.40 0.86 -10.32
N GLU A 217 0.62 1.47 -9.43
CA GLU A 217 0.56 1.08 -8.02
C GLU A 217 0.06 -0.36 -7.85
N GLY A 218 -1.01 -0.71 -8.56
CA GLY A 218 -1.56 -2.06 -8.52
C GLY A 218 -0.62 -3.11 -9.10
N VAL A 219 0.03 -2.83 -10.24
CA VAL A 219 1.01 -3.75 -10.85
C VAL A 219 2.19 -3.99 -9.92
N LEU A 220 2.74 -2.94 -9.30
CA LEU A 220 3.80 -3.06 -8.29
C LEU A 220 3.35 -3.92 -7.11
N THR A 221 2.18 -3.62 -6.55
CA THR A 221 1.61 -4.33 -5.40
C THR A 221 1.44 -5.83 -5.69
N PHE A 222 0.80 -6.18 -6.79
CA PHE A 222 0.52 -7.58 -7.10
C PHE A 222 1.76 -8.35 -7.56
N SER A 223 2.73 -7.69 -8.21
CA SER A 223 4.01 -8.32 -8.55
C SER A 223 4.82 -8.62 -7.29
N TYR A 224 4.90 -7.68 -6.36
CA TYR A 224 5.57 -7.90 -5.09
C TYR A 224 4.93 -9.05 -4.29
N LYS A 225 3.61 -9.06 -4.18
CA LYS A 225 2.87 -10.14 -3.52
C LYS A 225 3.06 -11.49 -4.19
N HIS A 226 3.14 -11.53 -5.52
CA HIS A 226 3.46 -12.75 -6.25
C HIS A 226 4.84 -13.29 -5.84
N PHE A 227 5.87 -12.45 -5.88
CA PHE A 227 7.23 -12.86 -5.52
C PHE A 227 7.35 -13.28 -4.06
N LYS A 228 6.64 -12.59 -3.16
CA LYS A 228 6.58 -12.96 -1.74
C LYS A 228 5.92 -14.33 -1.53
N GLU A 229 4.79 -14.60 -2.18
CA GLU A 229 4.06 -15.86 -2.11
C GLU A 229 4.82 -17.05 -2.75
N THR A 230 5.64 -16.77 -3.76
CA THR A 230 6.48 -17.79 -4.42
C THR A 230 7.86 -17.92 -3.78
N GLU A 231 8.12 -17.20 -2.68
CA GLU A 231 9.40 -17.15 -1.99
C GLU A 231 10.57 -16.72 -2.88
N ASP A 232 10.29 -15.94 -3.93
CA ASP A 232 11.29 -15.37 -4.81
C ASP A 232 11.88 -14.08 -4.21
N ILE A 233 12.72 -14.28 -3.18
CA ILE A 233 13.33 -13.21 -2.41
C ILE A 233 14.16 -12.27 -3.30
N ASN A 234 14.82 -12.79 -4.34
CA ASN A 234 15.66 -11.97 -5.23
C ASN A 234 14.81 -10.94 -6.00
N ASN A 235 13.67 -11.33 -6.52
CA ASN A 235 12.77 -10.41 -7.20
C ASN A 235 12.00 -9.50 -6.24
N CYS A 236 11.73 -9.93 -5.00
CA CYS A 236 11.27 -9.02 -3.95
C CYS A 236 12.29 -7.90 -3.69
N ILE A 237 13.58 -8.25 -3.51
CA ILE A 237 14.66 -7.28 -3.30
C ILE A 237 14.76 -6.34 -4.50
N GLU A 238 14.80 -6.89 -5.71
CA GLU A 238 14.92 -6.10 -6.95
C GLU A 238 13.79 -5.08 -7.08
N LEU A 239 12.53 -5.47 -6.81
CA LEU A 239 11.39 -4.56 -6.80
C LEU A 239 11.55 -3.44 -5.77
N LEU A 240 11.91 -3.77 -4.53
CA LEU A 240 12.11 -2.79 -3.46
C LEU A 240 13.29 -1.85 -3.76
N VAL A 241 14.40 -2.38 -4.30
CA VAL A 241 15.56 -1.58 -4.71
C VAL A 241 15.17 -0.64 -5.85
N ARG A 242 14.43 -1.09 -6.85
CA ARG A 242 13.95 -0.24 -7.95
C ARG A 242 12.99 0.83 -7.45
N LEU A 243 12.07 0.52 -6.57
CA LEU A 243 11.22 1.50 -5.90
C LEU A 243 12.07 2.56 -5.19
N ASN A 244 13.11 2.15 -4.46
CA ASN A 244 14.02 3.08 -3.79
C ASN A 244 14.89 3.85 -4.80
N THR A 245 15.37 3.20 -5.87
CA THR A 245 16.22 3.82 -6.91
C THR A 245 15.42 4.79 -7.76
N GLU A 246 14.23 4.46 -8.20
CA GLU A 246 13.32 5.37 -8.90
C GLU A 246 12.98 6.57 -8.00
N CYS A 247 12.88 6.35 -6.69
CA CYS A 247 12.78 7.39 -5.70
C CYS A 247 14.09 8.18 -5.53
N THR A 248 15.26 7.55 -5.68
CA THR A 248 16.57 8.16 -5.38
C THR A 248 17.19 8.86 -6.59
N TYR A 249 17.10 8.24 -7.73
CA TYR A 249 17.62 8.73 -9.00
C TYR A 249 16.54 9.28 -9.90
N GLY A 250 15.29 9.36 -9.37
CA GLY A 250 14.17 9.84 -10.15
C GLY A 250 14.68 10.92 -11.04
N ARG A 251 14.79 10.71 -12.32
CA ARG A 251 15.32 11.54 -13.38
C ARG A 251 15.04 13.00 -13.08
N TYR A 252 15.84 13.52 -12.12
CA TYR A 252 15.70 14.80 -11.48
C TYR A 252 16.37 15.84 -12.35
N ASP A 253 15.69 16.15 -13.40
CA ASP A 253 15.97 17.41 -14.03
C ASP A 253 15.20 18.51 -13.29
N THR A 254 15.81 19.66 -13.18
CA THR A 254 15.53 20.77 -12.28
C THR A 254 14.20 21.50 -12.48
N GLU A 255 13.34 21.06 -13.38
CA GLU A 255 11.98 21.58 -13.64
C GLU A 255 10.86 21.04 -12.73
N LEU A 256 11.18 20.35 -11.72
CA LEU A 256 10.48 19.30 -10.99
C LEU A 256 9.83 19.71 -9.67
N LYS A 257 9.05 20.76 -9.63
CA LYS A 257 8.05 20.96 -8.58
C LYS A 257 7.00 19.81 -8.51
N ILE A 258 6.77 19.11 -9.62
CA ILE A 258 5.78 18.04 -9.75
C ILE A 258 6.26 16.74 -9.11
N ASN A 259 7.56 16.48 -9.00
CA ASN A 259 8.08 15.19 -8.58
C ASN A 259 8.26 15.00 -7.07
N LYS A 260 8.15 16.04 -6.26
CA LYS A 260 8.18 15.87 -4.78
C LYS A 260 6.98 15.07 -4.26
N GLU A 261 5.81 15.26 -4.82
CA GLU A 261 4.60 14.49 -4.46
C GLU A 261 4.69 13.05 -4.97
N LYS A 262 5.20 12.84 -6.18
CA LYS A 262 5.43 11.49 -6.72
C LYS A 262 6.45 10.70 -5.91
N TYR A 263 7.56 11.31 -5.56
CA TYR A 263 8.58 10.71 -4.71
C TYR A 263 8.02 10.24 -3.36
N TYR A 264 7.24 11.10 -2.70
CA TYR A 264 6.58 10.78 -1.44
C TYR A 264 5.64 9.58 -1.57
N ASN A 265 4.92 9.49 -2.68
CA ASN A 265 4.01 8.38 -2.96
C ASN A 265 4.73 7.05 -3.17
N PHE A 266 5.88 7.01 -3.84
CA PHE A 266 6.61 5.75 -4.07
C PHE A 266 7.24 5.17 -2.80
N ASN A 267 7.83 6.00 -1.94
CA ASN A 267 8.32 5.52 -0.65
C ASN A 267 7.20 5.01 0.24
N ASN A 268 6.07 5.72 0.25
CA ASN A 268 4.88 5.28 0.96
C ASN A 268 4.33 3.98 0.37
N LEU A 269 4.37 3.81 -0.95
CA LEU A 269 3.94 2.57 -1.60
C LEU A 269 4.80 1.39 -1.15
N GLY A 270 6.14 1.50 -1.18
CA GLY A 270 7.03 0.44 -0.72
C GLY A 270 6.79 0.06 0.74
N LEU A 271 6.63 1.03 1.61
CA LEU A 271 6.31 0.80 3.02
C LEU A 271 4.92 0.20 3.21
N ASN A 272 3.91 0.65 2.45
CA ASN A 272 2.57 0.08 2.48
C ASN A 272 2.59 -1.39 2.02
N LEU A 273 3.35 -1.72 0.97
CA LEU A 273 3.51 -3.10 0.50
C LEU A 273 4.06 -4.02 1.58
N ILE A 274 5.10 -3.55 2.30
CA ILE A 274 5.73 -4.30 3.38
C ILE A 274 4.77 -4.52 4.54
N PHE A 275 4.02 -3.49 4.93
CA PHE A 275 3.19 -3.52 6.13
C PHE A 275 1.72 -3.92 5.87
N GLU A 276 1.31 -4.14 4.62
CA GLU A 276 -0.08 -4.50 4.30
C GLU A 276 -0.40 -5.95 4.72
N ASP A 277 0.59 -6.84 4.70
CA ASP A 277 0.41 -8.25 5.08
C ASP A 277 0.71 -8.47 6.57
N ASN A 278 -0.12 -9.29 7.23
CA ASN A 278 0.08 -9.70 8.62
C ASN A 278 1.18 -10.78 8.77
N GLU A 279 2.15 -10.80 7.88
CA GLU A 279 3.23 -11.79 7.87
C GLU A 279 4.52 -11.21 8.48
N LYS A 280 5.42 -12.11 8.90
CA LYS A 280 6.73 -11.71 9.41
C LYS A 280 7.49 -10.93 8.34
N LEU A 281 8.16 -9.85 8.76
CA LEU A 281 9.05 -9.09 7.88
C LEU A 281 10.19 -9.98 7.36
N LEU A 282 10.43 -9.88 6.06
CA LEU A 282 11.59 -10.49 5.43
C LEU A 282 12.84 -9.63 5.69
N ASP A 283 14.03 -10.24 5.64
CA ASP A 283 15.29 -9.51 5.82
C ASP A 283 15.47 -8.39 4.79
N CYS A 284 15.02 -8.60 3.54
CA CYS A 284 15.04 -7.57 2.50
C CYS A 284 14.12 -6.39 2.81
N GLU A 285 12.99 -6.63 3.46
CA GLU A 285 12.06 -5.58 3.89
C GLU A 285 12.67 -4.73 5.02
N MET A 286 13.37 -5.38 5.97
CA MET A 286 14.13 -4.67 7.00
C MET A 286 15.24 -3.79 6.41
N VAL A 287 15.96 -4.29 5.39
CA VAL A 287 16.98 -3.52 4.68
C VAL A 287 16.34 -2.33 3.96
N PHE A 288 15.21 -2.51 3.30
CA PHE A 288 14.49 -1.42 2.62
C PHE A 288 14.05 -0.33 3.61
N ILE A 289 13.46 -0.71 4.75
CA ILE A 289 13.08 0.25 5.81
C ILE A 289 14.30 1.02 6.29
N LYS A 290 15.43 0.33 6.53
CA LYS A 290 16.69 0.96 6.92
C LYS A 290 17.17 1.97 5.87
N LEU A 291 17.25 1.59 4.59
CA LEU A 291 17.62 2.49 3.49
C LEU A 291 16.72 3.71 3.40
N THR A 292 15.41 3.52 3.62
CA THR A 292 14.43 4.61 3.62
C THR A 292 14.68 5.58 4.78
N ILE A 293 15.10 5.09 5.96
CA ILE A 293 15.48 5.92 7.11
C ILE A 293 16.79 6.66 6.83
N GLU A 294 17.77 5.99 6.20
CA GLU A 294 19.06 6.55 5.85
C GLU A 294 18.99 7.60 4.73
N ASP A 295 17.92 7.62 3.95
CA ASP A 295 17.71 8.60 2.89
C ASP A 295 17.61 10.03 3.47
N ASN A 296 18.58 10.86 3.06
CA ASN A 296 18.73 12.22 3.58
C ASN A 296 17.58 13.18 3.21
N ARG A 297 16.72 12.82 2.26
CA ARG A 297 15.69 13.70 1.70
C ARG A 297 14.41 13.75 2.51
N ASN A 298 14.08 12.70 3.23
CA ASN A 298 12.85 12.63 4.03
C ASN A 298 13.14 12.77 5.53
N SER A 299 13.04 13.99 6.05
CA SER A 299 13.24 14.28 7.48
C SER A 299 12.10 13.77 8.38
N TYR A 300 10.91 13.55 7.82
CA TYR A 300 9.70 13.14 8.58
C TYR A 300 9.44 11.63 8.53
N ILE A 301 10.33 10.84 7.92
CA ILE A 301 10.10 9.41 7.74
C ILE A 301 9.89 8.66 9.05
N LEU A 302 10.60 9.01 10.10
CA LEU A 302 10.44 8.38 11.42
C LEU A 302 9.07 8.66 12.03
N ILE A 303 8.53 9.88 11.84
CA ILE A 303 7.17 10.23 12.30
C ILE A 303 6.15 9.38 11.55
N PHE A 304 6.29 9.27 10.25
CA PHE A 304 5.40 8.46 9.42
C PHE A 304 5.41 6.99 9.86
N LEU A 305 6.61 6.40 9.97
CA LEU A 305 6.78 5.00 10.39
C LEU A 305 6.25 4.76 11.81
N ALA A 306 6.55 5.68 12.75
CA ALA A 306 6.06 5.57 14.12
C ALA A 306 4.53 5.65 14.17
N ASN A 307 3.90 6.61 13.49
CA ASN A 307 2.45 6.70 13.43
C ASN A 307 1.81 5.45 12.81
N PHE A 308 2.41 4.91 11.76
CA PHE A 308 1.95 3.69 11.12
C PHE A 308 2.03 2.49 12.08
N LEU A 309 3.18 2.29 12.74
CA LEU A 309 3.37 1.20 13.70
C LEU A 309 2.49 1.37 14.94
N PHE A 310 2.23 2.61 15.37
CA PHE A 310 1.26 2.88 16.42
C PHE A 310 -0.14 2.37 16.04
N ILE A 311 -0.60 2.64 14.82
CA ILE A 311 -1.87 2.13 14.29
C ILE A 311 -1.85 0.59 14.24
N CYS A 312 -0.74 -0.02 13.80
CA CYS A 312 -0.59 -1.47 13.78
C CYS A 312 -0.76 -2.08 15.18
N GLU A 313 -0.12 -1.52 16.19
CA GLU A 313 -0.23 -2.00 17.58
C GLU A 313 -1.65 -1.81 18.15
N MET A 314 -2.27 -0.65 17.90
CA MET A 314 -3.64 -0.40 18.35
C MET A 314 -4.67 -1.30 17.67
N THR A 315 -4.42 -1.71 16.42
CA THR A 315 -5.26 -2.66 15.68
C THR A 315 -4.84 -4.11 15.88
N LYS A 316 -3.88 -4.39 16.79
CA LYS A 316 -3.34 -5.72 17.12
C LYS A 316 -2.74 -6.43 15.91
N ARG A 317 -2.16 -5.70 14.99
CA ARG A 317 -1.33 -6.25 13.92
C ARG A 317 0.03 -6.70 14.47
N ILE A 318 0.73 -7.54 13.72
CA ILE A 318 1.98 -8.19 14.15
C ILE A 318 3.13 -7.18 14.30
N TYR A 319 3.08 -6.06 13.58
CA TYR A 319 4.16 -5.08 13.59
C TYR A 319 4.09 -4.14 14.78
N SER A 320 5.23 -3.95 15.42
CA SER A 320 5.38 -3.08 16.59
C SER A 320 6.53 -2.08 16.40
N ILE A 321 6.58 -1.08 17.27
CA ILE A 321 7.67 -0.09 17.32
C ILE A 321 9.05 -0.71 17.55
N GLU A 322 9.10 -1.98 17.99
CA GLU A 322 10.34 -2.72 18.17
C GLU A 322 11.17 -2.81 16.88
N ILE A 323 10.51 -2.87 15.72
CA ILE A 323 11.16 -2.84 14.41
C ILE A 323 12.00 -1.58 14.24
N LEU A 324 11.45 -0.42 14.54
CA LEU A 324 12.20 0.83 14.49
C LEU A 324 13.34 0.87 15.51
N ASN A 325 13.10 0.36 16.71
CA ASN A 325 14.14 0.27 17.74
C ASN A 325 15.35 -0.53 17.25
N GLN A 326 15.11 -1.69 16.63
CA GLN A 326 16.19 -2.53 16.09
C GLN A 326 16.98 -1.81 15.00
N ILE A 327 16.30 -1.13 14.08
CA ILE A 327 16.93 -0.39 13.00
C ILE A 327 17.73 0.79 13.54
N LEU A 328 17.14 1.62 14.41
CA LEU A 328 17.78 2.82 14.95
C LEU A 328 19.00 2.48 15.81
N LEU A 329 18.92 1.41 16.62
CA LEU A 329 20.07 0.91 17.41
C LEU A 329 21.21 0.42 16.51
N GLY A 330 20.92 -0.02 15.29
CA GLY A 330 21.86 -0.49 14.29
C GLY A 330 22.55 0.64 13.50
N ILE A 331 22.07 1.89 13.57
CA ILE A 331 22.65 3.03 12.86
C ILE A 331 23.90 3.54 13.63
N GLU A 332 25.04 3.66 12.95
CA GLU A 332 26.30 4.15 13.52
C GLU A 332 26.48 5.67 13.37
N ASP A 333 25.87 6.26 12.32
CA ASP A 333 26.00 7.68 12.01
C ASP A 333 25.14 8.54 12.93
N TYR A 334 25.80 9.25 13.85
CA TYR A 334 25.16 10.17 14.79
C TYR A 334 24.46 11.33 14.10
N ASN A 335 25.08 11.92 13.07
CA ASN A 335 24.51 13.08 12.39
C ASN A 335 23.22 12.72 11.66
N LEU A 336 23.15 11.51 11.09
CA LEU A 336 21.94 10.98 10.49
C LEU A 336 20.82 10.87 11.54
N LEU A 337 21.10 10.22 12.67
CA LEU A 337 20.14 10.06 13.76
C LEU A 337 19.68 11.42 14.31
N GLN A 338 20.60 12.33 14.56
CA GLN A 338 20.30 13.69 15.02
C GLN A 338 19.37 14.42 14.05
N LYS A 339 19.69 14.41 12.76
CA LYS A 339 18.88 15.04 11.71
C LYS A 339 17.48 14.43 11.63
N LYS A 340 17.36 13.10 11.67
CA LYS A 340 16.07 12.40 11.60
C LYS A 340 15.24 12.56 12.86
N ALA A 341 15.87 12.72 14.01
CA ALA A 341 15.19 12.95 15.28
C ALA A 341 14.80 14.42 15.49
N GLN A 342 15.35 15.37 14.75
CA GLN A 342 15.08 16.80 14.91
C GLN A 342 13.57 17.16 14.88
N PRO A 343 12.72 16.60 14.02
CA PRO A 343 11.29 16.87 14.05
C PRO A 343 10.59 16.49 15.37
N TYR A 344 11.20 15.65 16.20
CA TYR A 344 10.70 15.20 17.49
C TYR A 344 11.11 16.09 18.67
N VAL A 345 11.89 17.12 18.42
CA VAL A 345 12.29 18.12 19.44
C VAL A 345 11.09 18.95 19.86
N ASP A 346 9.99 18.94 19.09
CA ASP A 346 8.75 19.60 19.47
C ASP A 346 8.15 18.95 20.73
N ILE A 347 8.17 19.75 21.82
CA ILE A 347 7.63 19.37 23.11
C ILE A 347 6.15 18.97 23.04
N ALA A 348 5.38 19.59 22.15
CA ALA A 348 3.96 19.27 21.97
C ALA A 348 3.79 17.85 21.41
N TYR A 349 4.64 17.44 20.47
CA TYR A 349 4.62 16.08 19.91
C TYR A 349 5.04 15.04 20.96
N GLN A 350 6.10 15.30 21.73
CA GLN A 350 6.53 14.40 22.81
C GLN A 350 5.44 14.21 23.88
N LYS A 351 4.79 15.29 24.28
CA LYS A 351 3.65 15.22 25.21
C LYS A 351 2.48 14.42 24.66
N ALA A 352 2.20 14.54 23.35
CA ALA A 352 1.14 13.77 22.69
C ALA A 352 1.48 12.27 22.67
N LEU A 353 2.73 11.91 22.33
CA LEU A 353 3.20 10.52 22.39
C LEU A 353 3.08 9.94 23.80
N LEU A 354 3.61 10.62 24.82
CA LEU A 354 3.55 10.17 26.21
C LEU A 354 2.10 10.02 26.72
N LYS A 355 1.18 10.87 26.26
CA LYS A 355 -0.24 10.74 26.59
C LYS A 355 -0.85 9.46 26.02
N ASN A 356 -0.50 9.14 24.77
CA ASN A 356 -1.00 7.95 24.08
C ASN A 356 -0.47 6.65 24.69
N LEU A 357 0.71 6.66 25.33
CA LEU A 357 1.27 5.49 26.00
C LEU A 357 0.42 4.99 27.18
N LYS A 358 -0.42 5.83 27.77
CA LYS A 358 -1.25 5.43 28.93
C LYS A 358 -2.24 4.31 28.65
N GLU A 359 -2.62 4.14 27.38
CA GLU A 359 -3.59 3.12 26.93
C GLU A 359 -2.94 1.81 26.51
N MET A 360 -1.60 1.73 26.52
CA MET A 360 -0.83 0.58 26.07
C MET A 360 -0.51 -0.40 27.22
N SER A 361 -0.22 -1.65 26.86
CA SER A 361 0.35 -2.63 27.78
C SER A 361 1.76 -2.24 28.24
N GLU A 362 2.25 -2.75 29.37
CA GLU A 362 3.58 -2.38 29.90
C GLU A 362 4.72 -2.73 28.92
N SER A 363 4.64 -3.85 28.20
CA SER A 363 5.65 -4.21 27.20
C SER A 363 5.66 -3.24 26.00
N GLN A 364 4.49 -2.83 25.53
CA GLN A 364 4.38 -1.82 24.47
C GLN A 364 4.92 -0.48 24.94
N LYS A 365 4.56 -0.04 26.15
CA LYS A 365 5.11 1.19 26.75
C LYS A 365 6.63 1.17 26.79
N ALA A 366 7.23 0.07 27.21
CA ALA A 366 8.69 -0.08 27.29
C ALA A 366 9.35 0.08 25.88
N ASN A 367 8.77 -0.53 24.84
CA ASN A 367 9.27 -0.42 23.48
C ASN A 367 9.11 1.01 22.92
N TRP A 368 7.98 1.66 23.15
CA TRP A 368 7.77 3.05 22.76
C TRP A 368 8.68 4.00 23.53
N PHE A 369 8.86 3.76 24.82
CA PHE A 369 9.78 4.54 25.63
C PHE A 369 11.23 4.40 25.13
N LYS A 370 11.66 3.19 24.77
CA LYS A 370 12.96 2.94 24.16
C LYS A 370 13.14 3.73 22.86
N TYR A 371 12.13 3.73 21.98
CA TYR A 371 12.12 4.53 20.75
C TYR A 371 12.33 6.02 21.02
N ILE A 372 11.52 6.58 21.92
CA ILE A 372 11.61 7.99 22.29
C ILE A 372 12.97 8.29 22.93
N ALA A 373 13.48 7.42 23.79
CA ALA A 373 14.78 7.59 24.41
C ALA A 373 15.92 7.66 23.40
N ILE A 374 15.92 6.82 22.37
CA ILE A 374 16.92 6.88 21.28
C ILE A 374 16.87 8.24 20.59
N LEU A 375 15.68 8.75 20.28
CA LEU A 375 15.51 10.05 19.63
C LEU A 375 15.97 11.20 20.50
N VAL A 376 15.62 11.19 21.79
CA VAL A 376 16.02 12.23 22.75
C VAL A 376 17.54 12.22 22.97
N LEU A 377 18.14 11.05 23.13
CA LEU A 377 19.59 10.89 23.31
C LEU A 377 20.40 11.28 22.06
N SER A 378 19.75 11.36 20.89
CA SER A 378 20.37 11.88 19.67
C SER A 378 20.36 13.40 19.57
N GLN A 379 19.67 14.12 20.50
CA GLN A 379 19.56 15.57 20.52
C GLN A 379 20.43 16.23 21.62
N GLU A 380 20.60 17.53 21.54
CA GLU A 380 21.32 18.29 22.58
C GLU A 380 20.44 18.59 23.82
N LYS A 381 21.10 18.96 24.90
CA LYS A 381 20.68 18.95 26.31
C LYS A 381 19.24 19.41 26.69
N GLU A 382 18.58 20.28 25.97
CA GLU A 382 17.33 20.91 26.47
C GLU A 382 16.10 19.99 26.43
N THR A 383 16.12 18.94 25.63
CA THR A 383 15.02 17.97 25.47
C THR A 383 15.05 16.82 26.49
N LEU A 384 16.14 16.67 27.22
CA LEU A 384 16.32 15.58 28.20
C LEU A 384 15.44 15.76 29.47
N LEU A 385 15.07 16.99 29.84
CA LEU A 385 14.32 17.30 31.07
C LEU A 385 12.91 16.69 31.11
N LEU A 386 12.22 16.61 29.96
CA LEU A 386 10.89 16.00 29.89
C LEU A 386 10.93 14.48 30.09
N PHE A 387 12.05 13.88 29.81
CA PHE A 387 12.28 12.45 29.87
C PHE A 387 12.78 11.96 31.21
N GLU A 388 13.26 12.86 32.04
CA GLU A 388 13.96 12.54 33.27
C GLU A 388 13.07 11.77 34.26
N ASN A 389 11.83 12.21 34.43
CA ASN A 389 10.90 11.57 35.36
C ASN A 389 10.50 10.14 34.92
N GLU A 390 10.25 9.94 33.64
CA GLU A 390 9.90 8.62 33.11
C GLU A 390 11.14 7.69 33.11
N SER A 391 12.32 8.25 32.84
CA SER A 391 13.59 7.49 32.84
C SER A 391 14.00 7.04 34.23
N LYS A 392 13.64 7.79 35.31
CA LYS A 392 13.85 7.37 36.71
C LYS A 392 13.03 6.11 37.05
N GLN A 393 11.89 5.91 36.39
CA GLN A 393 11.06 4.73 36.58
C GLN A 393 11.55 3.52 35.77
N HIS A 394 12.26 3.75 34.66
CA HIS A 394 12.70 2.70 33.72
C HIS A 394 14.20 2.78 33.37
N PRO A 395 15.11 2.81 34.36
CA PRO A 395 16.56 2.92 34.10
C PRO A 395 17.16 1.76 33.30
N GLU A 396 16.49 0.59 33.34
CA GLU A 396 16.85 -0.61 32.58
C GLU A 396 16.79 -0.38 31.05
N ILE A 397 15.86 0.46 30.59
CA ILE A 397 15.75 0.79 29.16
C ILE A 397 16.96 1.56 28.68
N ILE A 398 17.44 2.53 29.45
CA ILE A 398 18.64 3.29 29.15
C ILE A 398 19.88 2.36 29.14
N ARG A 399 19.97 1.42 30.11
CA ARG A 399 21.04 0.39 30.12
C ARG A 399 20.99 -0.49 28.87
N ASN A 400 19.81 -0.86 28.40
CA ASN A 400 19.66 -1.63 27.17
C ASN A 400 20.13 -0.84 25.94
N ILE A 401 19.83 0.46 25.85
CA ILE A 401 20.31 1.32 24.76
C ILE A 401 21.86 1.37 24.79
N ILE A 402 22.50 1.54 25.95
CA ILE A 402 23.94 1.53 26.10
C ILE A 402 24.55 0.22 25.57
N LYS A 403 23.90 -0.91 25.87
CA LYS A 403 24.37 -2.24 25.45
C LYS A 403 24.19 -2.50 23.95
N GLU A 404 23.04 -2.13 23.38
CA GLU A 404 22.60 -2.57 22.06
C GLU A 404 22.93 -1.55 20.95
N CYS A 405 22.98 -0.24 21.25
CA CYS A 405 23.18 0.81 20.26
C CYS A 405 24.58 0.70 19.63
N LYS A 406 24.68 0.82 18.31
CA LYS A 406 25.97 0.85 17.60
C LYS A 406 26.59 2.23 17.55
N CYS A 407 25.82 3.30 17.65
CA CYS A 407 26.30 4.67 17.67
C CYS A 407 27.01 4.99 18.99
N SER A 408 28.33 5.20 18.94
CA SER A 408 29.15 5.51 20.11
C SER A 408 28.73 6.78 20.84
N LYS A 409 28.28 7.80 20.08
CA LYS A 409 27.86 9.08 20.66
C LYS A 409 26.55 8.97 21.42
N ILE A 410 25.61 8.16 20.96
CA ILE A 410 24.36 7.88 21.70
C ILE A 410 24.67 7.09 22.97
N LYS A 411 25.60 6.12 22.94
CA LYS A 411 26.03 5.42 24.16
C LYS A 411 26.59 6.37 25.18
N GLU A 412 27.51 7.25 24.78
CA GLU A 412 28.08 8.28 25.66
C GLU A 412 27.00 9.17 26.28
N ASN A 413 26.07 9.63 25.49
CA ASN A 413 24.94 10.45 25.96
C ASN A 413 24.06 9.67 26.93
N ALA A 414 23.77 8.38 26.64
CA ALA A 414 22.97 7.51 27.50
C ALA A 414 23.68 7.23 28.84
N GLU A 415 24.99 7.00 28.86
CA GLU A 415 25.81 6.82 30.06
C GLU A 415 25.78 8.08 30.96
N LYS A 416 25.99 9.26 30.37
CA LYS A 416 25.92 10.53 31.09
C LYS A 416 24.54 10.78 31.68
N PHE A 417 23.51 10.49 30.88
CA PHE A 417 22.12 10.62 31.32
C PHE A 417 21.78 9.66 32.46
N LEU A 418 22.19 8.39 32.36
CA LEU A 418 21.99 7.39 33.40
C LEU A 418 22.68 7.80 34.71
N GLN A 419 23.92 8.33 34.66
CA GLN A 419 24.62 8.84 35.84
C GLN A 419 23.87 10.00 36.50
N THR A 420 23.24 10.88 35.71
CA THR A 420 22.47 12.00 36.21
C THR A 420 21.23 11.52 36.97
N ILE A 421 20.41 10.66 36.34
CA ILE A 421 19.18 10.16 36.96
C ILE A 421 19.44 9.29 38.19
N MET A 422 20.56 8.55 38.22
CA MET A 422 20.92 7.73 39.40
C MET A 422 21.41 8.56 40.58
N ARG A 423 22.04 9.72 40.37
CA ARG A 423 22.43 10.64 41.43
C ARG A 423 21.25 11.27 42.14
N ASP A 424 20.13 11.46 41.40
CA ASP A 424 18.92 12.07 41.96
C ASP A 424 18.05 11.06 42.74
N ILE A 425 18.34 9.76 42.60
CA ILE A 425 17.62 8.69 43.31
C ILE A 425 18.31 8.32 44.63
N THR A 426 19.60 8.66 44.77
CA THR A 426 20.38 8.46 45.99
C THR A 426 20.34 9.71 46.90
#